data_89d4c2557da6b31ad3864d31722b5afe
#
_entry.id   89d4c2557da6b31ad3864d31722b5afe
#
_cell.length_a   1.000
_cell.length_b   1.000
_cell.length_c   1.000
_cell.angle_alpha   90.00
_cell.angle_beta   90.00
_cell.angle_gamma   90.00
#
_symmetry.space_group_name_H-M   'P 1'
#
loop_
_entity.id
_entity.type
_entity.pdbx_description
1 polymer ?
#
loop_
_entity_poly.entity_id
_entity_poly.type
_entity_poly.pdbx_seq_one_letter_code
_entity_poly.pdbx_strand_id
1 'polypeptide(L)'
;MTNADATSHNASPWHAGERLLQTRVGVAERMAQIGPKVIRDYMPDQHRAFFAQLPFVVMSTVDPQGDPWAGVLEGEPGFAVSPDPHTLSVAAAPDTDDPLRAGLSLGQPVGLLGIELHTRRRNRMNGRIAAWDGQRFDVAVTQSFGNCPQYIQARDFSFSRPPSLRVATAQAETSQLDDAARALIRASDTFFVASYVDSYVGSDVGSDVGSDVDSDVDSDVGGRAVDVSHRGGKPGFVRVDGNVLTIPDFSGNRFFNTLGNLTANPRAGLVFIDFERGDVLQVSGRAEVVLDSPEIQTFAGAERLWRVHVRRVVRRPGALALRWRFHDYAPTALATGQWPA
;
A
#
# COMPACT_ATOMS: atom_id res chain seq x y z
N MET A 1 -34.71 -35.86 11.22
CA MET A 1 -34.27 -34.48 11.37
C MET A 1 -32.75 -34.50 11.30
N THR A 2 -32.23 -34.35 10.13
CA THR A 2 -30.81 -34.38 9.81
C THR A 2 -30.30 -32.95 9.80
N ASN A 3 -29.42 -32.63 10.78
CA ASN A 3 -28.67 -31.39 10.81
C ASN A 3 -27.74 -31.36 9.58
N ALA A 4 -28.02 -30.47 8.63
CA ALA A 4 -27.08 -30.11 7.60
C ALA A 4 -26.11 -29.07 8.20
N ASP A 5 -24.94 -29.56 8.62
CA ASP A 5 -23.79 -28.69 8.90
C ASP A 5 -23.39 -27.98 7.62
N ALA A 6 -23.80 -26.72 7.51
CA ALA A 6 -23.28 -25.80 6.51
C ALA A 6 -21.86 -25.38 6.93
N THR A 7 -20.88 -26.21 6.63
CA THR A 7 -19.48 -25.79 6.63
C THR A 7 -19.29 -24.81 5.48
N SER A 8 -19.47 -23.52 5.76
CA SER A 8 -18.95 -22.47 4.88
C SER A 8 -17.45 -22.66 4.79
N HIS A 9 -16.95 -23.18 3.69
CA HIS A 9 -15.54 -23.20 3.36
C HIS A 9 -15.12 -21.72 3.26
N ASN A 10 -14.57 -21.20 4.35
CA ASN A 10 -13.99 -19.87 4.35
C ASN A 10 -12.75 -19.95 3.44
N ALA A 11 -12.89 -19.47 2.21
CA ALA A 11 -11.81 -19.44 1.24
C ALA A 11 -10.61 -18.70 1.88
N SER A 12 -9.40 -19.22 1.64
CA SER A 12 -8.17 -18.62 2.18
C SER A 12 -8.09 -17.14 1.78
N PRO A 13 -7.85 -16.20 2.72
CA PRO A 13 -7.70 -14.79 2.37
C PRO A 13 -6.38 -14.49 1.63
N TRP A 14 -5.54 -15.50 1.43
CA TRP A 14 -4.23 -15.38 0.78
C TRP A 14 -4.29 -15.82 -0.67
N HIS A 15 -3.85 -14.96 -1.59
CA HIS A 15 -3.68 -15.33 -3.00
C HIS A 15 -2.39 -16.14 -3.23
N ALA A 16 -2.21 -16.67 -4.43
CA ALA A 16 -1.10 -17.59 -4.77
C ALA A 16 0.30 -17.01 -4.47
N GLY A 17 0.53 -15.71 -4.75
CA GLY A 17 1.82 -15.07 -4.49
C GLY A 17 2.16 -14.98 -3.01
N GLU A 18 1.18 -14.68 -2.14
CA GLU A 18 1.36 -14.66 -0.69
C GLU A 18 1.63 -16.07 -0.16
N ARG A 19 0.86 -17.07 -0.59
CA ARG A 19 1.04 -18.47 -0.21
C ARG A 19 2.41 -19.01 -0.63
N LEU A 20 2.90 -18.65 -1.82
CA LEU A 20 4.23 -19.02 -2.27
C LEU A 20 5.31 -18.57 -1.28
N LEU A 21 5.27 -17.30 -0.87
CA LEU A 21 6.24 -16.74 0.05
C LEU A 21 6.08 -17.30 1.48
N GLN A 22 4.84 -17.49 1.94
CA GLN A 22 4.55 -18.11 3.23
C GLN A 22 5.07 -19.56 3.30
N THR A 23 4.91 -20.33 2.22
CA THR A 23 5.44 -21.69 2.10
C THR A 23 6.98 -21.68 2.13
N ARG A 24 7.59 -20.78 1.38
CA ARG A 24 9.04 -20.67 1.32
C ARG A 24 9.69 -20.38 2.67
N VAL A 25 9.04 -19.62 3.52
CA VAL A 25 9.54 -19.32 4.88
C VAL A 25 8.96 -20.23 5.97
N GLY A 26 8.22 -21.28 5.59
CA GLY A 26 7.72 -22.31 6.51
C GLY A 26 6.58 -21.85 7.43
N VAL A 27 5.76 -20.87 7.03
CA VAL A 27 4.66 -20.33 7.85
C VAL A 27 3.27 -20.52 7.25
N ALA A 28 3.14 -21.20 6.12
CA ALA A 28 1.89 -21.29 5.35
C ALA A 28 0.71 -21.85 6.19
N GLU A 29 0.92 -22.93 6.93
CA GLU A 29 -0.11 -23.54 7.78
C GLU A 29 -0.59 -22.57 8.86
N ARG A 30 0.36 -21.89 9.53
CA ARG A 30 0.03 -20.88 10.55
C ARG A 30 -0.76 -19.73 9.94
N MET A 31 -0.38 -19.26 8.76
CA MET A 31 -1.06 -18.16 8.07
C MET A 31 -2.46 -18.59 7.62
N ALA A 32 -2.66 -19.83 7.18
CA ALA A 32 -3.97 -20.35 6.84
C ALA A 32 -4.93 -20.33 8.04
N GLN A 33 -4.43 -20.59 9.26
CA GLN A 33 -5.22 -20.55 10.49
C GLN A 33 -5.49 -19.14 11.01
N ILE A 34 -4.55 -18.21 10.81
CA ILE A 34 -4.64 -16.84 11.34
C ILE A 34 -5.40 -15.92 10.38
N GLY A 35 -5.20 -16.07 9.07
CA GLY A 35 -5.76 -15.17 8.05
C GLY A 35 -7.25 -14.92 8.21
N PRO A 36 -8.11 -15.95 8.26
CA PRO A 36 -9.56 -15.76 8.39
C PRO A 36 -10.01 -15.06 9.68
N LYS A 37 -9.14 -15.05 10.71
CA LYS A 37 -9.45 -14.43 12.01
C LYS A 37 -9.07 -12.95 12.06
N VAL A 38 -8.06 -12.55 11.28
CA VAL A 38 -7.50 -11.20 11.35
C VAL A 38 -7.87 -10.31 10.16
N ILE A 39 -8.03 -10.91 8.97
CA ILE A 39 -8.51 -10.20 7.78
C ILE A 39 -10.03 -10.31 7.75
N ARG A 40 -10.70 -9.19 7.92
CA ARG A 40 -12.15 -9.08 8.00
C ARG A 40 -12.68 -8.34 6.78
N ASP A 41 -13.87 -8.65 6.36
CA ASP A 41 -14.64 -7.94 5.32
C ASP A 41 -15.40 -6.71 5.86
N TYR A 42 -15.11 -6.34 7.11
CA TYR A 42 -15.68 -5.18 7.79
C TYR A 42 -14.65 -4.49 8.69
N MET A 43 -14.92 -3.25 9.07
CA MET A 43 -14.12 -2.46 10.01
C MET A 43 -14.70 -2.61 11.43
N PRO A 44 -13.97 -3.25 12.38
CA PRO A 44 -14.35 -3.23 13.78
C PRO A 44 -14.39 -1.78 14.32
N ASP A 45 -15.16 -1.54 15.38
CA ASP A 45 -15.30 -0.20 15.98
C ASP A 45 -13.96 0.46 16.30
N GLN A 46 -12.97 -0.33 16.75
CA GLN A 46 -11.61 0.18 16.99
C GLN A 46 -10.94 0.71 15.71
N HIS A 47 -11.15 0.06 14.55
CA HIS A 47 -10.60 0.55 13.28
C HIS A 47 -11.38 1.77 12.80
N ARG A 48 -12.69 1.79 12.95
CA ARG A 48 -13.55 2.95 12.61
C ARG A 48 -13.15 4.19 13.41
N ALA A 49 -13.03 4.05 14.73
CA ALA A 49 -12.54 5.13 15.59
C ALA A 49 -11.10 5.57 15.24
N PHE A 50 -10.25 4.64 14.84
CA PHE A 50 -8.88 4.95 14.44
C PHE A 50 -8.83 5.80 13.16
N PHE A 51 -9.60 5.46 12.12
CA PHE A 51 -9.62 6.26 10.89
C PHE A 51 -10.16 7.68 11.13
N ALA A 52 -11.15 7.83 11.99
CA ALA A 52 -11.77 9.13 12.28
C ALA A 52 -10.82 10.15 12.95
N GLN A 53 -9.77 9.69 13.62
CA GLN A 53 -8.81 10.59 14.30
C GLN A 53 -7.60 10.98 13.45
N LEU A 54 -7.44 10.37 12.25
CA LEU A 54 -6.27 10.58 11.42
C LEU A 54 -6.32 11.93 10.69
N PRO A 55 -5.16 12.64 10.58
CA PRO A 55 -5.03 13.83 9.74
C PRO A 55 -4.70 13.49 8.29
N PHE A 56 -4.38 12.25 7.99
CA PHE A 56 -4.11 11.75 6.65
C PHE A 56 -4.32 10.25 6.55
N VAL A 57 -4.54 9.79 5.34
CA VAL A 57 -4.47 8.38 4.94
C VAL A 57 -3.59 8.24 3.71
N VAL A 58 -2.89 7.13 3.60
CA VAL A 58 -2.20 6.79 2.36
C VAL A 58 -3.14 5.96 1.50
N MET A 59 -3.25 6.33 0.24
CA MET A 59 -4.14 5.70 -0.72
C MET A 59 -3.35 5.08 -1.86
N SER A 60 -3.88 4.02 -2.43
CA SER A 60 -3.39 3.43 -3.68
C SER A 60 -4.53 3.24 -4.67
N THR A 61 -4.23 3.51 -5.93
CA THR A 61 -5.09 3.27 -7.10
C THR A 61 -4.28 2.65 -8.21
N VAL A 62 -4.95 2.19 -9.26
CA VAL A 62 -4.32 1.73 -10.50
C VAL A 62 -4.89 2.55 -11.65
N ASP A 63 -4.02 3.17 -12.42
CA ASP A 63 -4.42 4.00 -13.55
C ASP A 63 -4.90 3.15 -14.77
N PRO A 64 -5.48 3.77 -15.80
CA PRO A 64 -5.93 3.04 -17.00
C PRO A 64 -4.82 2.30 -17.76
N GLN A 65 -3.54 2.67 -17.55
CA GLN A 65 -2.38 1.97 -18.11
C GLN A 65 -1.98 0.74 -17.29
N GLY A 66 -2.66 0.51 -16.15
CA GLY A 66 -2.38 -0.56 -15.22
C GLY A 66 -1.20 -0.26 -14.29
N ASP A 67 -0.72 0.97 -14.23
CA ASP A 67 0.34 1.35 -13.31
C ASP A 67 -0.24 1.70 -11.94
N PRO A 68 0.25 1.07 -10.85
CA PRO A 68 -0.18 1.43 -9.50
C PRO A 68 0.47 2.74 -9.07
N TRP A 69 -0.30 3.53 -8.32
CA TRP A 69 0.14 4.77 -7.70
C TRP A 69 -0.17 4.77 -6.21
N ALA A 70 0.76 5.25 -5.41
CA ALA A 70 0.55 5.56 -4.01
C ALA A 70 0.58 7.07 -3.81
N GLY A 71 -0.22 7.59 -2.89
CA GLY A 71 -0.25 9.01 -2.54
C GLY A 71 -0.91 9.24 -1.20
N VAL A 72 -1.00 10.50 -0.80
CA VAL A 72 -1.49 10.94 0.51
C VAL A 72 -2.74 11.79 0.34
N LEU A 73 -3.78 11.44 1.07
CA LEU A 73 -4.94 12.29 1.28
C LEU A 73 -4.88 12.87 2.67
N GLU A 74 -5.00 14.18 2.79
CA GLU A 74 -4.97 14.90 4.07
C GLU A 74 -6.28 15.64 4.34
N GLY A 75 -6.60 15.82 5.61
CA GLY A 75 -7.77 16.55 6.08
C GLY A 75 -7.71 16.76 7.60
N GLU A 76 -8.53 17.68 8.11
CA GLU A 76 -8.73 17.75 9.56
C GLU A 76 -9.25 16.40 10.07
N PRO A 77 -8.88 15.95 11.28
CA PRO A 77 -9.46 14.75 11.89
C PRO A 77 -10.99 14.74 11.77
N GLY A 78 -11.53 13.61 11.33
CA GLY A 78 -12.94 13.49 10.92
C GLY A 78 -13.17 13.54 9.42
N PHE A 79 -12.12 13.76 8.60
CA PHE A 79 -12.26 13.72 7.14
C PHE A 79 -12.41 12.29 6.57
N ALA A 80 -11.99 11.28 7.33
CA ALA A 80 -12.14 9.86 6.99
C ALA A 80 -12.94 9.16 8.09
N VAL A 81 -14.21 8.89 7.85
CA VAL A 81 -15.14 8.33 8.85
C VAL A 81 -15.83 7.08 8.30
N SER A 82 -16.15 6.14 9.18
CA SER A 82 -16.89 4.94 8.82
C SER A 82 -18.29 5.03 9.41
N PRO A 83 -19.33 5.32 8.59
CA PRO A 83 -20.72 5.43 9.07
C PRO A 83 -21.27 4.08 9.55
N ASP A 84 -20.83 3.00 8.94
CA ASP A 84 -21.16 1.62 9.28
C ASP A 84 -19.91 0.73 9.11
N PRO A 85 -19.93 -0.55 9.55
CA PRO A 85 -18.75 -1.43 9.48
C PRO A 85 -18.22 -1.73 8.06
N HIS A 86 -19.04 -1.56 7.03
CA HIS A 86 -18.72 -1.94 5.65
C HIS A 86 -18.44 -0.73 4.75
N THR A 87 -18.49 0.49 5.29
CA THR A 87 -18.27 1.73 4.53
C THR A 87 -17.21 2.61 5.19
N LEU A 88 -16.27 3.13 4.40
CA LEU A 88 -15.41 4.24 4.77
C LEU A 88 -15.69 5.42 3.85
N SER A 89 -16.13 6.54 4.42
CA SER A 89 -16.35 7.81 3.71
C SER A 89 -15.14 8.71 3.90
N VAL A 90 -14.58 9.24 2.80
CA VAL A 90 -13.41 10.12 2.80
C VAL A 90 -13.79 11.46 2.18
N ALA A 91 -13.81 12.51 3.01
CA ALA A 91 -14.12 13.89 2.60
C ALA A 91 -12.87 14.61 2.08
N ALA A 92 -12.12 13.94 1.21
CA ALA A 92 -10.97 14.47 0.51
C ALA A 92 -10.81 13.72 -0.83
N ALA A 93 -10.16 14.35 -1.79
CA ALA A 93 -9.85 13.74 -3.07
C ALA A 93 -8.41 14.05 -3.45
N PRO A 94 -7.75 13.22 -4.28
CA PRO A 94 -6.49 13.59 -4.89
C PRO A 94 -6.66 14.87 -5.72
N ASP A 95 -5.65 15.72 -5.72
CA ASP A 95 -5.63 16.92 -6.57
C ASP A 95 -5.74 16.52 -8.05
N THR A 96 -6.10 17.47 -8.91
CA THR A 96 -6.28 17.21 -10.34
C THR A 96 -5.00 16.80 -11.04
N ASP A 97 -3.86 17.16 -10.48
CA ASP A 97 -2.51 16.86 -10.94
C ASP A 97 -1.88 15.65 -10.22
N ASP A 98 -2.60 14.99 -9.31
CA ASP A 98 -2.13 13.79 -8.63
C ASP A 98 -2.43 12.55 -9.49
N PRO A 99 -1.43 11.71 -9.81
CA PRO A 99 -1.65 10.49 -10.61
C PRO A 99 -2.64 9.51 -9.97
N LEU A 100 -2.85 9.54 -8.66
CA LEU A 100 -3.90 8.75 -8.01
C LEU A 100 -5.28 8.95 -8.61
N ARG A 101 -5.55 10.19 -9.08
CA ARG A 101 -6.88 10.56 -9.57
C ARG A 101 -7.31 9.77 -10.80
N ALA A 102 -6.36 9.37 -11.63
CA ALA A 102 -6.63 8.60 -12.85
C ALA A 102 -7.23 7.21 -12.59
N GLY A 103 -7.00 6.65 -11.41
CA GLY A 103 -7.56 5.36 -10.99
C GLY A 103 -8.85 5.46 -10.17
N LEU A 104 -9.37 6.68 -9.95
CA LEU A 104 -10.59 6.90 -9.16
C LEU A 104 -11.83 6.94 -10.05
N SER A 105 -12.60 5.87 -10.03
CA SER A 105 -13.96 5.82 -10.60
C SER A 105 -14.80 4.79 -9.89
N LEU A 106 -16.12 4.84 -10.07
CA LEU A 106 -17.07 3.92 -9.45
C LEU A 106 -16.69 2.45 -9.74
N GLY A 107 -16.71 1.62 -8.71
CA GLY A 107 -16.37 0.20 -8.78
C GLY A 107 -14.88 -0.12 -8.79
N GLN A 108 -13.99 0.87 -9.01
CA GLN A 108 -12.56 0.62 -9.04
C GLN A 108 -12.02 0.25 -7.65
N PRO A 109 -11.05 -0.69 -7.59
CA PRO A 109 -10.44 -1.11 -6.35
C PRO A 109 -9.47 -0.06 -5.83
N VAL A 110 -9.44 0.09 -4.51
CA VAL A 110 -8.52 0.98 -3.81
C VAL A 110 -7.99 0.31 -2.55
N GLY A 111 -6.74 0.65 -2.20
CA GLY A 111 -6.16 0.32 -0.91
C GLY A 111 -5.95 1.58 -0.09
N LEU A 112 -6.29 1.52 1.20
CA LEU A 112 -6.03 2.59 2.15
C LEU A 112 -5.24 2.08 3.36
N LEU A 113 -4.29 2.90 3.79
CA LEU A 113 -3.53 2.68 5.00
C LEU A 113 -3.72 3.89 5.91
N GLY A 114 -4.44 3.70 7.00
CA GLY A 114 -4.41 4.62 8.12
C GLY A 114 -3.13 4.39 8.93
N ILE A 115 -2.40 5.46 9.21
CA ILE A 115 -1.19 5.41 10.02
C ILE A 115 -1.09 6.62 10.94
N GLU A 116 -0.83 6.36 12.21
CA GLU A 116 -0.63 7.35 13.26
C GLU A 116 0.83 7.24 13.72
N LEU A 117 1.68 8.17 13.23
CA LEU A 117 3.13 8.05 13.40
C LEU A 117 3.58 8.17 14.85
N HIS A 118 2.96 9.06 15.65
CA HIS A 118 3.35 9.29 17.06
C HIS A 118 3.05 8.09 17.98
N THR A 119 2.04 7.27 17.65
CA THR A 119 1.72 6.04 18.40
C THR A 119 2.24 4.77 17.72
N ARG A 120 2.80 4.88 16.53
CA ARG A 120 3.21 3.78 15.67
C ARG A 120 2.08 2.77 15.38
N ARG A 121 0.84 3.23 15.32
CA ARG A 121 -0.32 2.41 14.96
C ARG A 121 -0.62 2.54 13.48
N ARG A 122 -1.04 1.45 12.86
CA ARG A 122 -1.50 1.44 11.47
C ARG A 122 -2.52 0.34 11.24
N ASN A 123 -3.57 0.68 10.50
CA ASN A 123 -4.60 -0.23 10.07
C ASN A 123 -4.77 -0.11 8.55
N ARG A 124 -4.95 -1.24 7.90
CA ARG A 124 -5.21 -1.32 6.47
C ARG A 124 -6.68 -1.54 6.22
N MET A 125 -7.18 -0.92 5.16
CA MET A 125 -8.49 -1.15 4.62
C MET A 125 -8.39 -1.16 3.09
N ASN A 126 -8.83 -2.24 2.46
CA ASN A 126 -8.94 -2.37 1.02
C ASN A 126 -10.42 -2.49 0.66
N GLY A 127 -10.79 -1.98 -0.51
CA GLY A 127 -12.19 -1.99 -0.94
C GLY A 127 -12.36 -1.49 -2.36
N ARG A 128 -13.61 -1.12 -2.68
CA ARG A 128 -13.99 -0.57 -3.99
C ARG A 128 -14.70 0.76 -3.81
N ILE A 129 -14.49 1.66 -4.74
CA ILE A 129 -15.21 2.94 -4.77
C ILE A 129 -16.70 2.68 -4.95
N ALA A 130 -17.49 2.97 -3.93
CA ALA A 130 -18.95 2.82 -3.92
C ALA A 130 -19.69 4.10 -4.32
N ALA A 131 -19.06 5.27 -4.08
CA ALA A 131 -19.54 6.57 -4.51
C ALA A 131 -18.36 7.51 -4.80
N TRP A 132 -18.53 8.40 -5.76
CA TRP A 132 -17.53 9.39 -6.14
C TRP A 132 -18.20 10.63 -6.75
N ASP A 133 -17.98 11.81 -6.17
CA ASP A 133 -18.55 13.09 -6.65
C ASP A 133 -17.49 14.09 -7.15
N GLY A 134 -16.24 13.68 -7.25
CA GLY A 134 -15.12 14.55 -7.65
C GLY A 134 -14.39 15.23 -6.49
N GLN A 135 -14.94 15.24 -5.28
CA GLN A 135 -14.36 15.85 -4.09
C GLN A 135 -14.28 14.90 -2.88
N ARG A 136 -15.20 13.94 -2.81
CA ARG A 136 -15.27 12.92 -1.77
C ARG A 136 -15.63 11.58 -2.38
N PHE A 137 -15.32 10.50 -1.67
CA PHE A 137 -15.68 9.16 -2.10
C PHE A 137 -16.03 8.27 -0.90
N ASP A 138 -16.84 7.26 -1.17
CA ASP A 138 -17.11 6.18 -0.25
C ASP A 138 -16.46 4.90 -0.77
N VAL A 139 -15.94 4.10 0.14
CA VAL A 139 -15.34 2.80 -0.15
C VAL A 139 -16.17 1.71 0.50
N ALA A 140 -16.66 0.77 -0.30
CA ALA A 140 -17.19 -0.50 0.19
C ALA A 140 -16.01 -1.38 0.63
N VAL A 141 -15.97 -1.71 1.91
CA VAL A 141 -14.86 -2.44 2.54
C VAL A 141 -14.87 -3.89 2.11
N THR A 142 -13.74 -4.40 1.63
CA THR A 142 -13.55 -5.83 1.32
C THR A 142 -12.55 -6.50 2.25
N GLN A 143 -11.59 -5.72 2.79
CA GLN A 143 -10.63 -6.22 3.76
C GLN A 143 -10.28 -5.11 4.77
N SER A 144 -10.24 -5.46 6.05
CA SER A 144 -9.76 -4.58 7.11
C SER A 144 -8.95 -5.37 8.14
N PHE A 145 -7.73 -4.92 8.43
CA PHE A 145 -6.85 -5.59 9.40
C PHE A 145 -5.77 -4.66 9.96
N GLY A 146 -5.40 -4.93 11.21
CA GLY A 146 -4.28 -4.28 11.86
C GLY A 146 -2.94 -4.76 11.35
N ASN A 147 -1.93 -3.90 11.44
CA ASN A 147 -0.56 -4.21 11.09
C ASN A 147 0.37 -3.97 12.28
N CYS A 148 1.48 -4.70 12.30
CA CYS A 148 2.50 -4.59 13.33
C CYS A 148 3.11 -3.16 13.34
N PRO A 149 3.49 -2.61 14.53
CA PRO A 149 4.02 -1.24 14.66
C PRO A 149 5.49 -1.11 14.24
N GLN A 150 6.12 -2.17 13.75
CA GLN A 150 7.55 -2.19 13.41
C GLN A 150 7.90 -1.19 12.31
N TYR A 151 9.11 -0.64 12.40
CA TYR A 151 9.73 0.27 11.42
C TYR A 151 9.00 1.60 11.19
N ILE A 152 8.06 1.99 12.06
CA ILE A 152 7.40 3.29 12.00
C ILE A 152 8.22 4.28 12.83
N GLN A 153 8.74 5.33 12.20
CA GLN A 153 9.44 6.41 12.88
C GLN A 153 8.42 7.35 13.52
N ALA A 154 8.64 7.71 14.79
CA ALA A 154 7.69 8.55 15.52
C ALA A 154 7.81 10.01 15.09
N ARG A 155 6.65 10.61 14.81
CA ARG A 155 6.50 12.01 14.40
C ARG A 155 5.19 12.59 14.90
N ASP A 156 5.23 13.83 15.37
CA ASP A 156 4.03 14.66 15.51
C ASP A 156 3.75 15.42 14.23
N PHE A 157 2.50 15.81 14.03
CA PHE A 157 2.09 16.58 12.87
C PHE A 157 1.56 17.97 13.24
N SER A 158 1.59 18.87 12.27
CA SER A 158 0.89 20.14 12.27
C SER A 158 0.50 20.51 10.85
N PHE A 159 -0.48 21.40 10.69
CA PHE A 159 -0.81 21.96 9.38
C PHE A 159 -0.11 23.29 9.19
N SER A 160 0.57 23.47 8.06
CA SER A 160 1.20 24.75 7.65
C SER A 160 0.19 25.70 6.99
N ARG A 161 -0.94 25.15 6.52
CA ARG A 161 -2.09 25.83 5.95
C ARG A 161 -3.34 24.96 6.15
N PRO A 162 -4.56 25.49 5.97
CA PRO A 162 -5.75 24.64 5.97
C PRO A 162 -5.63 23.53 4.90
N PRO A 163 -5.89 22.25 5.25
CA PRO A 163 -5.76 21.15 4.29
C PRO A 163 -6.79 21.23 3.15
N SER A 164 -7.84 22.02 3.31
CA SER A 164 -8.80 22.33 2.23
C SER A 164 -8.25 23.28 1.18
N LEU A 165 -7.19 24.04 1.50
CA LEU A 165 -6.52 24.93 0.54
C LEU A 165 -5.57 24.11 -0.34
N ARG A 166 -6.08 23.63 -1.47
CA ARG A 166 -5.33 22.84 -2.44
C ARG A 166 -4.40 23.74 -3.26
N VAL A 167 -3.21 23.23 -3.53
CA VAL A 167 -2.20 23.91 -4.35
C VAL A 167 -1.74 22.94 -5.42
N ALA A 168 -2.02 23.24 -6.67
CA ALA A 168 -1.53 22.46 -7.81
C ALA A 168 -0.02 22.69 -7.94
N THR A 169 0.77 21.66 -7.72
CA THR A 169 2.22 21.76 -7.66
C THR A 169 2.94 20.67 -8.46
N ALA A 170 2.22 19.77 -9.12
CA ALA A 170 2.85 18.70 -9.88
C ALA A 170 3.72 19.25 -11.00
N GLN A 171 4.93 18.75 -11.05
CA GLN A 171 5.83 18.92 -12.18
C GLN A 171 5.46 17.93 -13.28
N ALA A 172 5.91 18.23 -14.51
CA ALA A 172 5.69 17.31 -15.62
C ALA A 172 6.24 15.92 -15.29
N GLU A 173 5.48 14.89 -15.64
CA GLU A 173 5.90 13.51 -15.48
C GLU A 173 7.16 13.23 -16.29
N THR A 174 8.10 12.51 -15.69
CA THR A 174 9.35 12.08 -16.32
C THR A 174 9.51 10.58 -16.25
N SER A 175 10.42 10.02 -17.06
CA SER A 175 10.77 8.60 -17.01
C SER A 175 11.99 8.29 -16.16
N GLN A 176 12.63 9.32 -15.59
CA GLN A 176 13.87 9.18 -14.84
C GLN A 176 13.85 10.00 -13.56
N LEU A 177 14.54 9.48 -12.56
CA LEU A 177 14.81 10.21 -11.32
C LEU A 177 15.81 11.34 -11.60
N ASP A 178 15.44 12.58 -11.29
CA ASP A 178 16.37 13.70 -11.23
C ASP A 178 17.15 13.70 -9.89
N ASP A 179 18.09 14.61 -9.72
CA ASP A 179 18.92 14.68 -8.53
C ASP A 179 18.12 15.01 -7.27
N ALA A 180 17.06 15.82 -7.39
CA ALA A 180 16.20 16.14 -6.26
C ALA A 180 15.35 14.93 -5.84
N ALA A 181 14.82 14.15 -6.79
CA ALA A 181 14.14 12.90 -6.50
C ALA A 181 15.08 11.89 -5.82
N ARG A 182 16.30 11.72 -6.34
CA ARG A 182 17.32 10.84 -5.73
C ARG A 182 17.69 11.31 -4.32
N ALA A 183 17.84 12.61 -4.10
CA ALA A 183 18.15 13.17 -2.79
C ALA A 183 17.02 12.88 -1.79
N LEU A 184 15.75 13.10 -2.18
CA LEU A 184 14.60 12.79 -1.33
C LEU A 184 14.54 11.30 -0.98
N ILE A 185 14.72 10.40 -1.95
CA ILE A 185 14.71 8.95 -1.70
C ILE A 185 15.81 8.56 -0.70
N ARG A 186 17.04 9.07 -0.89
CA ARG A 186 18.16 8.76 0.01
C ARG A 186 17.97 9.31 1.42
N ALA A 187 17.34 10.46 1.56
CA ALA A 187 17.04 11.07 2.86
C ALA A 187 15.85 10.42 3.58
N SER A 188 15.00 9.67 2.84
CA SER A 188 13.79 9.09 3.40
C SER A 188 14.09 7.92 4.34
N ASP A 189 13.45 7.92 5.49
CA ASP A 189 13.40 6.80 6.44
C ASP A 189 12.04 6.05 6.39
N THR A 190 11.14 6.54 5.56
CA THR A 190 9.77 6.06 5.42
C THR A 190 9.31 6.30 3.99
N PHE A 191 8.67 5.29 3.39
CA PHE A 191 7.90 5.43 2.16
C PHE A 191 6.71 4.46 2.17
N PHE A 192 5.81 4.62 1.21
CA PHE A 192 4.68 3.71 1.05
C PHE A 192 4.70 3.10 -0.35
N VAL A 193 4.18 1.88 -0.45
CA VAL A 193 4.18 1.11 -1.70
C VAL A 193 2.80 0.58 -2.03
N ALA A 194 2.30 0.94 -3.21
CA ALA A 194 1.11 0.39 -3.86
C ALA A 194 1.50 -0.85 -4.67
N SER A 195 0.70 -1.88 -4.59
CA SER A 195 0.81 -3.10 -5.38
C SER A 195 -0.57 -3.74 -5.57
N TYR A 196 -0.73 -4.63 -6.55
CA TYR A 196 -2.02 -5.26 -6.79
C TYR A 196 -1.90 -6.62 -7.47
N VAL A 197 -2.98 -7.40 -7.44
CA VAL A 197 -3.17 -8.62 -8.23
C VAL A 197 -4.44 -8.54 -9.06
N ASP A 198 -4.45 -9.16 -10.24
CA ASP A 198 -5.56 -9.13 -11.20
C ASP A 198 -6.51 -10.32 -11.02
N SER A 199 -6.77 -10.81 -9.93
CA SER A 199 -7.91 -11.62 -9.50
C SER A 199 -7.64 -12.41 -8.24
N TYR A 200 -8.61 -12.36 -7.36
CA TYR A 200 -8.78 -13.25 -6.22
C TYR A 200 -9.61 -14.48 -6.67
N VAL A 201 -9.13 -15.22 -7.66
CA VAL A 201 -9.72 -16.51 -7.95
C VAL A 201 -8.99 -17.54 -7.10
N GLY A 202 -9.67 -18.06 -6.10
CA GLY A 202 -9.29 -19.31 -5.45
C GLY A 202 -9.33 -20.40 -6.52
N SER A 203 -8.27 -20.57 -7.27
CA SER A 203 -8.15 -21.64 -8.26
C SER A 203 -7.74 -22.93 -7.58
N ASP A 204 -8.73 -23.68 -7.12
CA ASP A 204 -8.71 -25.13 -7.14
C ASP A 204 -9.68 -25.55 -8.24
N VAL A 205 -9.25 -25.52 -9.50
CA VAL A 205 -9.86 -26.32 -10.56
C VAL A 205 -8.72 -26.88 -11.42
N GLY A 206 -8.57 -28.20 -11.29
CA GLY A 206 -7.76 -29.00 -12.17
C GLY A 206 -8.20 -28.82 -13.63
N SER A 207 -7.22 -28.85 -14.50
CA SER A 207 -7.38 -28.94 -15.95
C SER A 207 -8.30 -30.09 -16.31
N ASP A 208 -9.36 -29.82 -17.04
CA ASP A 208 -9.69 -30.46 -18.31
C ASP A 208 -11.06 -29.98 -18.83
N VAL A 209 -11.11 -29.90 -20.14
CA VAL A 209 -12.23 -29.84 -21.09
C VAL A 209 -12.44 -28.46 -21.73
N GLY A 210 -12.06 -28.42 -23.00
CA GLY A 210 -12.45 -27.38 -23.94
C GLY A 210 -13.92 -27.48 -24.34
N SER A 211 -14.47 -26.33 -24.67
CA SER A 211 -15.35 -26.13 -25.82
C SER A 211 -16.00 -24.75 -25.79
N ASP A 212 -16.04 -24.16 -26.96
CA ASP A 212 -16.71 -22.96 -27.40
C ASP A 212 -18.05 -22.67 -26.73
N VAL A 213 -18.16 -21.52 -26.10
CA VAL A 213 -19.44 -20.79 -25.99
C VAL A 213 -19.12 -19.28 -26.03
N ASP A 214 -19.54 -18.65 -27.15
CA ASP A 214 -19.79 -17.22 -27.21
C ASP A 214 -20.73 -16.81 -26.07
N SER A 215 -20.26 -15.94 -25.20
CA SER A 215 -21.12 -15.19 -24.31
C SER A 215 -20.51 -13.83 -24.03
N ASP A 216 -21.04 -12.82 -24.72
CA ASP A 216 -21.04 -11.44 -24.25
C ASP A 216 -21.71 -11.38 -22.87
N VAL A 217 -20.97 -11.58 -21.84
CA VAL A 217 -21.35 -11.28 -20.47
C VAL A 217 -20.17 -10.51 -19.86
N ASP A 218 -20.49 -9.30 -19.48
CA ASP A 218 -19.71 -8.37 -18.66
C ASP A 218 -18.95 -9.11 -17.52
N SER A 219 -17.80 -9.73 -17.85
CA SER A 219 -17.04 -10.62 -16.97
C SER A 219 -15.92 -9.91 -16.23
N ASP A 220 -16.12 -8.63 -15.90
CA ASP A 220 -15.12 -7.83 -15.17
C ASP A 220 -15.38 -7.75 -13.66
N VAL A 221 -16.00 -8.76 -13.07
CA VAL A 221 -16.29 -8.85 -11.63
C VAL A 221 -15.29 -9.73 -10.88
N GLY A 222 -14.32 -10.33 -11.56
CA GLY A 222 -13.17 -11.03 -10.98
C GLY A 222 -12.07 -10.03 -10.58
N GLY A 223 -12.32 -9.25 -9.56
CA GLY A 223 -11.75 -7.96 -9.44
C GLY A 223 -10.36 -7.88 -8.86
N ARG A 224 -9.52 -7.12 -9.52
CA ARG A 224 -8.24 -6.58 -9.01
C ARG A 224 -8.32 -6.24 -7.53
N ALA A 225 -7.33 -6.71 -6.75
CA ALA A 225 -7.16 -6.38 -5.34
C ALA A 225 -5.96 -5.45 -5.20
N VAL A 226 -6.22 -4.20 -4.80
CA VAL A 226 -5.20 -3.16 -4.64
C VAL A 226 -4.85 -3.00 -3.16
N ASP A 227 -3.56 -2.83 -2.88
CA ASP A 227 -3.03 -2.73 -1.54
C ASP A 227 -2.00 -1.60 -1.42
N VAL A 228 -1.89 -1.01 -0.24
CA VAL A 228 -0.83 -0.07 0.11
C VAL A 228 -0.19 -0.40 1.45
N SER A 229 1.14 -0.41 1.47
CA SER A 229 1.95 -0.79 2.63
C SER A 229 2.96 0.29 2.99
N HIS A 230 3.22 0.43 4.28
CA HIS A 230 4.33 1.23 4.82
C HIS A 230 5.64 0.44 4.77
N ARG A 231 6.73 1.13 4.44
CA ARG A 231 8.11 0.65 4.56
C ARG A 231 8.93 1.68 5.30
N GLY A 232 9.77 1.22 6.24
CA GLY A 232 10.62 2.12 7.01
C GLY A 232 11.98 1.50 7.32
N GLY A 233 12.97 2.37 7.46
CA GLY A 233 14.35 2.04 7.78
C GLY A 233 15.09 3.29 8.29
N LYS A 234 16.40 3.27 8.30
CA LYS A 234 17.22 4.48 8.50
C LYS A 234 17.39 5.20 7.16
N PRO A 235 17.60 6.54 7.13
CA PRO A 235 17.98 7.23 5.89
C PRO A 235 19.07 6.48 5.13
N GLY A 236 18.90 6.34 3.82
CA GLY A 236 19.80 5.55 2.97
C GLY A 236 19.47 4.05 2.90
N PHE A 237 18.42 3.55 3.57
CA PHE A 237 18.04 2.13 3.44
C PHE A 237 17.55 1.77 2.03
N VAL A 238 17.04 2.72 1.28
CA VAL A 238 16.77 2.58 -0.15
C VAL A 238 18.02 2.96 -0.93
N ARG A 239 18.67 1.99 -1.56
CA ARG A 239 19.81 2.26 -2.45
C ARG A 239 19.28 2.71 -3.81
N VAL A 240 19.82 3.80 -4.31
CA VAL A 240 19.47 4.40 -5.60
C VAL A 240 20.65 4.27 -6.55
N ASP A 241 20.48 3.48 -7.60
CA ASP A 241 21.47 3.29 -8.67
C ASP A 241 20.82 3.60 -10.03
N GLY A 242 21.15 4.77 -10.57
CA GLY A 242 20.46 5.29 -11.75
C GLY A 242 18.94 5.40 -11.53
N ASN A 243 18.18 4.61 -12.26
CA ASN A 243 16.72 4.47 -12.15
C ASN A 243 16.27 3.20 -11.43
N VAL A 244 17.18 2.52 -10.73
CA VAL A 244 16.86 1.31 -9.97
C VAL A 244 16.92 1.61 -8.48
N LEU A 245 15.84 1.30 -7.79
CA LEU A 245 15.77 1.34 -6.33
C LEU A 245 15.94 -0.08 -5.80
N THR A 246 16.93 -0.33 -4.94
CA THR A 246 17.09 -1.60 -4.23
C THR A 246 16.70 -1.42 -2.78
N ILE A 247 15.76 -2.24 -2.31
CA ILE A 247 15.07 -2.06 -1.04
C ILE A 247 15.17 -3.34 -0.23
N PRO A 248 15.67 -3.30 1.03
CA PRO A 248 15.65 -4.45 1.91
C PRO A 248 14.23 -4.73 2.41
N ASP A 249 13.87 -6.01 2.48
CA ASP A 249 12.65 -6.46 3.16
C ASP A 249 13.01 -7.08 4.50
N PHE A 250 12.46 -6.50 5.55
CA PHE A 250 12.74 -6.86 6.92
C PHE A 250 11.69 -7.82 7.49
N SER A 251 11.99 -8.44 8.62
CA SER A 251 11.04 -9.29 9.35
C SER A 251 9.77 -8.52 9.72
N GLY A 252 8.61 -9.09 9.43
CA GLY A 252 7.30 -8.49 9.69
C GLY A 252 6.25 -9.52 10.10
N ASN A 253 4.98 -9.25 9.78
CA ASN A 253 3.84 -10.11 10.13
C ASN A 253 3.73 -11.40 9.32
N ARG A 254 4.57 -11.62 8.32
CA ARG A 254 4.59 -12.79 7.42
C ARG A 254 3.36 -12.92 6.52
N PHE A 255 2.55 -11.88 6.39
CA PHE A 255 1.41 -11.88 5.45
C PHE A 255 1.89 -11.81 4.01
N PHE A 256 2.99 -11.11 3.77
CA PHE A 256 3.62 -10.90 2.46
C PHE A 256 2.77 -10.14 1.44
N ASN A 257 1.76 -9.38 1.87
CA ASN A 257 0.86 -8.69 0.96
C ASN A 257 1.59 -8.00 -0.21
N THR A 258 2.54 -7.09 0.07
CA THR A 258 3.30 -6.39 -0.98
C THR A 258 4.13 -7.35 -1.85
N LEU A 259 4.99 -8.18 -1.22
CA LEU A 259 5.89 -9.04 -1.99
C LEU A 259 5.13 -10.16 -2.71
N GLY A 260 4.04 -10.66 -2.13
CA GLY A 260 3.13 -11.60 -2.78
C GLY A 260 2.48 -11.00 -4.02
N ASN A 261 1.96 -9.76 -3.90
CA ASN A 261 1.44 -9.02 -5.05
C ASN A 261 2.51 -8.85 -6.13
N LEU A 262 3.72 -8.41 -5.75
CA LEU A 262 4.83 -8.17 -6.68
C LEU A 262 5.35 -9.45 -7.35
N THR A 263 5.21 -10.59 -6.70
CA THR A 263 5.53 -11.90 -7.29
C THR A 263 4.51 -12.29 -8.35
N ALA A 264 3.23 -12.00 -8.13
CA ALA A 264 2.15 -12.30 -9.07
C ALA A 264 2.03 -11.23 -10.18
N ASN A 265 2.22 -9.96 -9.83
CA ASN A 265 2.16 -8.81 -10.75
C ASN A 265 3.30 -7.85 -10.43
N PRO A 266 4.36 -7.79 -11.24
CA PRO A 266 5.57 -7.05 -10.94
C PRO A 266 5.43 -5.52 -11.20
N ARG A 267 4.32 -4.91 -10.81
CA ARG A 267 4.10 -3.47 -10.90
C ARG A 267 4.02 -2.87 -9.49
N ALA A 268 4.79 -1.82 -9.25
CA ALA A 268 4.87 -1.12 -7.97
C ALA A 268 4.72 0.38 -8.15
N GLY A 269 3.91 1.00 -7.29
CA GLY A 269 3.85 2.45 -7.14
C GLY A 269 4.38 2.85 -5.77
N LEU A 270 5.30 3.80 -5.71
CA LEU A 270 5.89 4.25 -4.45
C LEU A 270 5.57 5.72 -4.22
N VAL A 271 5.40 6.11 -2.96
CA VAL A 271 5.34 7.50 -2.56
C VAL A 271 6.34 7.77 -1.43
N PHE A 272 7.17 8.78 -1.65
CA PHE A 272 8.11 9.34 -0.68
C PHE A 272 7.61 10.73 -0.28
N ILE A 273 7.76 11.07 1.00
CA ILE A 273 7.31 12.33 1.58
C ILE A 273 8.50 13.03 2.21
N ASP A 274 8.73 14.29 1.85
CA ASP A 274 9.52 15.19 2.69
C ASP A 274 8.61 15.65 3.85
N PHE A 275 8.80 15.07 4.99
CA PHE A 275 7.96 15.33 6.17
C PHE A 275 8.11 16.76 6.71
N GLU A 276 9.19 17.46 6.41
CA GLU A 276 9.43 18.85 6.83
C GLU A 276 8.82 19.87 5.87
N ARG A 277 8.90 19.59 4.55
CA ARG A 277 8.46 20.53 3.50
C ARG A 277 7.09 20.21 2.93
N GLY A 278 6.61 18.98 3.13
CA GLY A 278 5.38 18.50 2.53
C GLY A 278 5.49 18.24 1.03
N ASP A 279 6.71 18.04 0.52
CA ASP A 279 6.94 17.61 -0.85
C ASP A 279 6.57 16.14 -1.00
N VAL A 280 6.01 15.79 -2.14
CA VAL A 280 5.63 14.41 -2.47
C VAL A 280 6.34 14.00 -3.76
N LEU A 281 6.96 12.84 -3.71
CA LEU A 281 7.53 12.17 -4.88
C LEU A 281 6.77 10.86 -5.09
N GLN A 282 6.12 10.74 -6.24
CA GLN A 282 5.41 9.53 -6.65
C GLN A 282 6.17 8.86 -7.80
N VAL A 283 6.32 7.56 -7.69
CA VAL A 283 7.10 6.75 -8.65
C VAL A 283 6.29 5.51 -9.00
N SER A 284 6.19 5.21 -10.28
CA SER A 284 5.69 3.90 -10.73
C SER A 284 6.74 3.17 -11.56
N GLY A 285 6.78 1.84 -11.46
CA GLY A 285 7.77 1.04 -12.14
C GLY A 285 7.55 -0.46 -12.05
N ARG A 286 8.51 -1.20 -12.61
CA ARG A 286 8.51 -2.66 -12.57
C ARG A 286 9.33 -3.14 -11.39
N ALA A 287 8.75 -4.01 -10.57
CA ALA A 287 9.42 -4.61 -9.42
C ALA A 287 9.99 -6.00 -9.74
N GLU A 288 11.05 -6.36 -9.01
CA GLU A 288 11.66 -7.69 -8.96
C GLU A 288 11.84 -8.10 -7.51
N VAL A 289 11.35 -9.27 -7.13
CA VAL A 289 11.56 -9.81 -5.77
C VAL A 289 12.76 -10.73 -5.78
N VAL A 290 13.77 -10.44 -4.96
CA VAL A 290 15.05 -11.16 -4.88
C VAL A 290 15.04 -11.99 -3.61
N LEU A 291 14.82 -13.31 -3.77
CA LEU A 291 14.67 -14.27 -2.68
C LEU A 291 15.96 -15.00 -2.34
N ASP A 292 16.87 -15.10 -3.31
CA ASP A 292 18.17 -15.77 -3.18
C ASP A 292 19.23 -14.92 -3.87
N SER A 293 20.09 -14.29 -3.08
CA SER A 293 21.24 -13.53 -3.58
C SER A 293 22.24 -13.32 -2.44
N PRO A 294 23.54 -13.44 -2.68
CA PRO A 294 24.56 -13.05 -1.73
C PRO A 294 24.43 -11.56 -1.30
N GLU A 295 23.85 -10.73 -2.15
CA GLU A 295 23.60 -9.32 -1.88
C GLU A 295 22.70 -9.09 -0.65
N ILE A 296 21.79 -10.01 -0.34
CA ILE A 296 20.93 -9.94 0.83
C ILE A 296 21.77 -9.81 2.12
N GLN A 297 22.88 -10.53 2.19
CA GLN A 297 23.79 -10.54 3.33
C GLN A 297 24.57 -9.24 3.50
N THR A 298 24.60 -8.39 2.48
CA THR A 298 25.31 -7.10 2.55
C THR A 298 24.51 -6.04 3.34
N PHE A 299 23.23 -6.28 3.63
CA PHE A 299 22.41 -5.39 4.43
C PHE A 299 21.92 -6.10 5.70
N ALA A 300 22.49 -5.80 6.85
CA ALA A 300 22.13 -6.47 8.10
C ALA A 300 20.63 -6.31 8.44
N GLY A 301 19.98 -7.42 8.76
CA GLY A 301 18.55 -7.48 9.06
C GLY A 301 17.64 -7.65 7.83
N ALA A 302 18.16 -7.60 6.61
CA ALA A 302 17.40 -7.96 5.44
C ALA A 302 17.20 -9.47 5.36
N GLU A 303 15.95 -9.90 5.14
CA GLU A 303 15.63 -11.28 4.86
C GLU A 303 15.54 -11.56 3.34
N ARG A 304 15.27 -10.53 2.58
CA ARG A 304 15.12 -10.50 1.13
C ARG A 304 15.45 -9.10 0.63
N LEU A 305 15.60 -8.96 -0.67
CA LEU A 305 15.62 -7.67 -1.36
C LEU A 305 14.48 -7.63 -2.38
N TRP A 306 14.12 -6.44 -2.77
CA TRP A 306 13.32 -6.21 -3.96
C TRP A 306 13.82 -4.95 -4.65
N ARG A 307 13.68 -4.92 -5.97
CA ARG A 307 14.11 -3.80 -6.80
C ARG A 307 12.93 -3.19 -7.51
N VAL A 308 13.00 -1.90 -7.77
CA VAL A 308 12.04 -1.19 -8.61
C VAL A 308 12.80 -0.49 -9.73
N HIS A 309 12.54 -0.91 -10.95
CA HIS A 309 12.98 -0.24 -12.16
C HIS A 309 11.99 0.87 -12.45
N VAL A 310 12.37 2.09 -12.13
CA VAL A 310 11.53 3.29 -12.24
C VAL A 310 11.22 3.57 -13.72
N ARG A 311 9.96 3.87 -13.99
CA ARG A 311 9.45 4.15 -15.34
C ARG A 311 8.73 5.49 -15.42
N ARG A 312 8.05 5.90 -14.35
CA ARG A 312 7.27 7.13 -14.28
C ARG A 312 7.52 7.81 -12.95
N VAL A 313 7.73 9.11 -12.98
CA VAL A 313 8.08 9.93 -11.82
C VAL A 313 7.27 11.22 -11.86
N VAL A 314 6.57 11.52 -10.77
CA VAL A 314 5.85 12.79 -10.58
C VAL A 314 6.33 13.42 -9.28
N ARG A 315 6.79 14.66 -9.35
CA ARG A 315 7.17 15.46 -8.17
C ARG A 315 6.12 16.53 -7.92
N ARG A 316 5.73 16.66 -6.66
CA ARG A 316 4.72 17.61 -6.20
C ARG A 316 5.28 18.41 -5.01
N PRO A 317 6.09 19.47 -5.26
CA PRO A 317 6.68 20.29 -4.21
C PRO A 317 5.61 21.00 -3.38
N GLY A 318 5.72 20.93 -2.05
CA GLY A 318 4.79 21.57 -1.11
C GLY A 318 3.33 21.11 -1.23
N ALA A 319 3.07 19.95 -1.83
CA ALA A 319 1.72 19.44 -2.07
C ALA A 319 0.91 19.32 -0.78
N LEU A 320 1.51 18.81 0.28
CA LEU A 320 0.84 18.63 1.56
C LEU A 320 0.82 19.90 2.41
N ALA A 321 -0.29 20.14 3.07
CA ALA A 321 -0.39 21.11 4.16
C ALA A 321 0.28 20.58 5.44
N LEU A 322 0.28 19.26 5.61
CA LEU A 322 0.90 18.59 6.74
C LEU A 322 2.42 18.83 6.78
N ARG A 323 2.90 19.00 8.01
CA ARG A 323 4.31 19.04 8.38
C ARG A 323 4.49 18.13 9.57
N TRP A 324 5.63 17.44 9.65
CA TRP A 324 5.89 16.54 10.76
C TRP A 324 7.22 16.86 11.42
N ARG A 325 7.19 16.77 12.74
CA ARG A 325 8.39 16.87 13.58
C ARG A 325 8.81 15.47 13.98
N PHE A 326 10.02 15.09 13.62
CA PHE A 326 10.62 13.83 14.01
C PHE A 326 10.88 13.77 15.53
N HIS A 327 10.65 12.61 16.14
CA HIS A 327 10.94 12.33 17.54
C HIS A 327 12.04 11.28 17.67
N ASP A 328 11.75 10.05 17.24
CA ASP A 328 12.69 8.93 17.40
C ASP A 328 12.47 7.84 16.33
N TYR A 329 13.49 7.06 16.12
CA TYR A 329 13.43 5.86 15.29
C TYR A 329 12.77 4.71 16.05
N ALA A 330 12.05 3.86 15.31
CA ALA A 330 11.62 2.58 15.85
C ALA A 330 12.84 1.74 16.24
N PRO A 331 12.82 1.05 17.42
CA PRO A 331 13.93 0.18 17.82
C PRO A 331 14.30 -0.86 16.76
N THR A 332 13.29 -1.38 16.04
CA THR A 332 13.48 -2.32 14.94
C THR A 332 14.20 -1.69 13.74
N ALA A 333 14.01 -0.40 13.46
CA ALA A 333 14.75 0.32 12.42
C ALA A 333 16.21 0.56 12.82
N LEU A 334 16.45 0.89 14.09
CA LEU A 334 17.82 1.06 14.61
C LEU A 334 18.65 -0.23 14.52
N ALA A 335 18.01 -1.39 14.67
CA ALA A 335 18.66 -2.69 14.57
C ALA A 335 19.03 -3.11 13.14
N THR A 336 18.58 -2.37 12.11
CA THR A 336 18.95 -2.66 10.71
C THR A 336 20.30 -2.09 10.31
N GLY A 337 20.91 -2.66 9.27
CA GLY A 337 22.17 -2.20 8.71
C GLY A 337 22.10 -0.92 7.88
N GLN A 338 23.13 -0.73 7.10
CA GLN A 338 23.24 0.25 6.01
C GLN A 338 23.94 -0.44 4.84
N TRP A 339 23.73 0.06 3.64
CA TRP A 339 24.47 -0.42 2.48
C TRP A 339 25.96 -0.14 2.64
N PRO A 340 26.83 -1.05 2.18
CA PRO A 340 28.26 -0.77 2.09
C PRO A 340 28.51 0.48 1.24
N ALA A 341 29.55 1.23 1.61
CA ALA A 341 30.01 2.41 0.87
C ALA A 341 30.54 2.02 -0.53
#